data_668313f0e0846b6540602b088c22cf47
#
_entry.id   668313f0e0846b6540602b088c22cf47
#
_cell.length_a   1.000
_cell.length_b   1.000
_cell.length_c   1.000
_cell.angle_alpha   90.00
_cell.angle_beta   90.00
_cell.angle_gamma   90.00
#
_symmetry.space_group_name_H-M   'P 1'
#
loop_
_entity.id
_entity.type
_entity.pdbx_description
1 polymer ?
#
loop_
_entity_poly.entity_id
_entity_poly.type
_entity_poly.pdbx_seq_one_letter_code
_entity_poly.pdbx_strand_id
1 'polypeptide(L)'
;MVEVSMLEAMAHFAVEPFAAFFALGVAPKSSDRPRLAQAYILRTSDDKLIAIHLSSLEKFWLGLVKALDAGEFLRDARFNERLSRIANYEALGEELDRRFRRRSQAQWCERLQANDVPFAPINGIDAVVEDPQVGHLGLIVPVNGAQQGGRQAVRPALQFDGERAQAVSAAPLLDQHGAAIRAGGWSSHG
;
A
#
# COMPACT_ATOMS: atom_id res chain seq x y z
N MET A 1 -20.57 -5.18 24.28
CA MET A 1 -21.08 -4.58 23.02
C MET A 1 -19.98 -3.66 22.50
N VAL A 2 -19.67 -3.73 21.21
CA VAL A 2 -18.73 -2.81 20.54
C VAL A 2 -19.49 -2.09 19.45
N GLU A 3 -19.42 -0.77 19.42
CA GLU A 3 -20.08 0.07 18.42
C GLU A 3 -19.02 0.83 17.62
N VAL A 4 -19.18 0.85 16.30
CA VAL A 4 -18.28 1.56 15.39
C VAL A 4 -19.11 2.20 14.28
N SER A 5 -18.92 3.51 14.04
CA SER A 5 -19.47 4.17 12.86
C SER A 5 -18.40 4.31 11.78
N MET A 6 -18.83 4.31 10.52
CA MET A 6 -17.90 4.55 9.39
C MET A 6 -17.24 5.93 9.48
N LEU A 7 -17.97 6.94 9.91
CA LEU A 7 -17.43 8.29 10.04
C LEU A 7 -16.29 8.36 11.06
N GLU A 8 -16.48 7.77 12.25
CA GLU A 8 -15.45 7.74 13.29
C GLU A 8 -14.24 6.91 12.85
N ALA A 9 -14.48 5.76 12.22
CA ALA A 9 -13.40 4.91 11.69
C ALA A 9 -12.58 5.66 10.62
N MET A 10 -13.22 6.37 9.70
CA MET A 10 -12.55 7.18 8.68
C MET A 10 -11.84 8.39 9.25
N ALA A 11 -12.41 9.06 10.25
CA ALA A 11 -11.76 10.17 10.94
C ALA A 11 -10.49 9.68 11.68
N HIS A 12 -10.56 8.51 12.34
CA HIS A 12 -9.41 7.91 12.99
C HIS A 12 -8.34 7.46 11.98
N PHE A 13 -8.72 6.88 10.84
CA PHE A 13 -7.80 6.57 9.76
C PHE A 13 -7.09 7.82 9.22
N ALA A 14 -7.79 8.95 9.16
CA ALA A 14 -7.29 10.24 8.71
C ALA A 14 -6.72 11.11 9.85
N VAL A 15 -6.29 10.53 10.99
CA VAL A 15 -5.84 11.29 12.18
C VAL A 15 -4.71 12.27 11.87
N GLU A 16 -3.78 11.92 10.99
CA GLU A 16 -2.63 12.79 10.64
C GLU A 16 -3.05 14.07 9.90
N PRO A 17 -3.88 14.04 8.83
CA PRO A 17 -4.45 15.26 8.23
C PRO A 17 -5.23 16.12 9.23
N PHE A 18 -6.00 15.52 10.14
CA PHE A 18 -6.69 16.28 11.19
C PHE A 18 -5.71 16.96 12.14
N ALA A 19 -4.68 16.26 12.60
CA ALA A 19 -3.66 16.83 13.48
C ALA A 19 -2.92 17.99 12.79
N ALA A 20 -2.58 17.85 11.50
CA ALA A 20 -1.96 18.92 10.72
C ALA A 20 -2.89 20.14 10.59
N PHE A 21 -4.17 19.93 10.31
CA PHE A 21 -5.15 21.01 10.27
C PHE A 21 -5.28 21.74 11.61
N PHE A 22 -5.37 21.01 12.72
CA PHE A 22 -5.48 21.62 14.05
C PHE A 22 -4.23 22.41 14.44
N ALA A 23 -3.04 21.96 14.01
CA ALA A 23 -1.79 22.65 14.31
C ALA A 23 -1.57 23.91 13.44
N LEU A 24 -1.97 23.87 12.17
CA LEU A 24 -1.62 24.89 11.18
C LEU A 24 -2.79 25.80 10.79
N GLY A 25 -4.03 25.41 11.10
CA GLY A 25 -5.25 26.14 10.69
C GLY A 25 -5.55 26.07 9.19
N VAL A 26 -4.80 25.29 8.42
CA VAL A 26 -4.92 25.14 6.97
C VAL A 26 -5.10 23.69 6.59
N ALA A 27 -6.08 23.38 5.75
CA ALA A 27 -6.30 22.02 5.28
C ALA A 27 -5.11 21.53 4.44
N PRO A 28 -4.50 20.38 4.80
CA PRO A 28 -3.36 19.84 4.07
C PRO A 28 -3.78 19.39 2.67
N LYS A 29 -2.89 19.57 1.69
CA LYS A 29 -3.05 19.06 0.34
C LYS A 29 -2.52 17.62 0.25
N SER A 30 -3.03 16.85 -0.69
CA SER A 30 -2.57 15.47 -0.94
C SER A 30 -1.08 15.35 -1.27
N SER A 31 -0.48 16.43 -1.80
CA SER A 31 0.95 16.51 -2.15
C SER A 31 1.86 16.88 -0.97
N ASP A 32 1.35 17.38 0.14
CA ASP A 32 2.19 17.94 1.21
C ASP A 32 3.00 16.83 1.91
N ARG A 33 2.35 15.73 2.28
CA ARG A 33 3.04 14.62 2.94
C ARG A 33 4.06 13.92 2.03
N PRO A 34 3.73 13.54 0.77
CA PRO A 34 4.74 12.98 -0.14
C PRO A 34 5.96 13.86 -0.32
N ARG A 35 5.78 15.17 -0.44
CA ARG A 35 6.86 16.16 -0.56
C ARG A 35 7.76 16.16 0.65
N LEU A 36 7.19 16.25 1.87
CA LEU A 36 7.95 16.25 3.13
C LEU A 36 8.68 14.93 3.38
N ALA A 37 8.05 13.81 3.03
CA ALA A 37 8.61 12.49 3.13
C ALA A 37 9.57 12.14 1.98
N GLN A 38 9.65 12.98 0.94
CA GLN A 38 10.37 12.71 -0.30
C GLN A 38 9.98 11.32 -0.85
N ALA A 39 8.67 11.07 -0.92
CA ALA A 39 8.09 9.84 -1.44
C ALA A 39 7.68 10.04 -2.89
N TYR A 40 8.05 9.10 -3.75
CA TYR A 40 7.78 9.13 -5.18
C TYR A 40 7.23 7.79 -5.65
N ILE A 41 6.31 7.83 -6.61
CA ILE A 41 5.87 6.67 -7.39
C ILE A 41 6.45 6.85 -8.79
N LEU A 42 7.31 5.92 -9.20
CA LEU A 42 8.12 6.03 -10.40
C LEU A 42 7.84 4.87 -11.34
N ARG A 43 7.80 5.16 -12.64
CA ARG A 43 7.54 4.17 -13.67
C ARG A 43 8.85 3.60 -14.23
N THR A 44 8.91 2.29 -14.36
CA THR A 44 10.06 1.53 -14.87
C THR A 44 9.96 1.27 -16.38
N SER A 45 11.02 0.72 -16.98
CA SER A 45 11.06 0.46 -18.43
C SER A 45 10.07 -0.63 -18.88
N ASP A 46 9.64 -1.51 -17.99
CA ASP A 46 8.65 -2.56 -18.19
C ASP A 46 7.23 -2.13 -17.79
N ASP A 47 7.00 -0.81 -17.71
CA ASP A 47 5.73 -0.15 -17.41
C ASP A 47 5.15 -0.45 -16.01
N LYS A 48 5.94 -1.05 -15.13
CA LYS A 48 5.59 -1.28 -13.74
C LYS A 48 5.91 -0.08 -12.87
N LEU A 49 5.45 -0.08 -11.63
CA LEU A 49 5.62 1.02 -10.70
C LEU A 49 6.44 0.61 -9.47
N ILE A 50 7.28 1.52 -8.99
CA ILE A 50 8.00 1.42 -7.72
C ILE A 50 7.69 2.65 -6.88
N ALA A 51 7.34 2.45 -5.61
CA ALA A 51 7.32 3.50 -4.61
C ALA A 51 8.70 3.56 -3.93
N ILE A 52 9.25 4.76 -3.77
CA ILE A 52 10.42 5.03 -2.90
C ILE A 52 10.02 6.01 -1.80
N HIS A 53 10.69 5.92 -0.65
CA HIS A 53 10.41 6.77 0.51
C HIS A 53 11.70 7.13 1.23
N LEU A 54 12.25 8.32 0.94
CA LEU A 54 13.56 8.72 1.48
C LEU A 54 13.49 9.24 2.92
N SER A 55 12.27 9.61 3.40
CA SER A 55 12.10 10.14 4.74
C SER A 55 13.00 11.34 5.04
N SER A 56 13.54 11.41 6.27
CA SER A 56 14.44 12.50 6.70
C SER A 56 15.90 12.10 6.79
N LEU A 57 16.23 10.80 6.63
CA LEU A 57 17.60 10.31 6.79
C LEU A 57 18.41 10.52 5.52
N GLU A 58 19.48 11.29 5.63
CA GLU A 58 20.35 11.61 4.49
C GLU A 58 20.99 10.38 3.85
N LYS A 59 21.20 9.29 4.61
CA LYS A 59 21.71 8.03 4.08
C LYS A 59 20.86 7.45 2.94
N PHE A 60 19.54 7.62 2.98
CA PHE A 60 18.64 7.13 1.93
C PHE A 60 18.76 7.94 0.65
N TRP A 61 18.97 9.25 0.75
CA TRP A 61 19.29 10.08 -0.38
C TRP A 61 20.62 9.68 -1.02
N LEU A 62 21.67 9.52 -0.23
CA LEU A 62 22.99 9.09 -0.72
C LEU A 62 22.91 7.70 -1.37
N GLY A 63 22.17 6.78 -0.76
CA GLY A 63 21.89 5.47 -1.31
C GLY A 63 21.18 5.54 -2.68
N LEU A 64 20.15 6.38 -2.79
CA LEU A 64 19.44 6.60 -4.05
C LEU A 64 20.36 7.19 -5.14
N VAL A 65 21.13 8.21 -4.81
CA VAL A 65 22.10 8.82 -5.73
C VAL A 65 23.08 7.77 -6.26
N LYS A 66 23.56 6.89 -5.38
CA LYS A 66 24.44 5.78 -5.76
C LYS A 66 23.72 4.73 -6.61
N ALA A 67 22.49 4.35 -6.23
CA ALA A 67 21.68 3.40 -7.02
C ALA A 67 21.38 3.92 -8.43
N LEU A 68 21.26 5.24 -8.60
CA LEU A 68 21.00 5.91 -9.88
C LEU A 68 22.27 6.19 -10.71
N ASP A 69 23.47 6.01 -10.16
CA ASP A 69 24.74 6.49 -10.72
C ASP A 69 24.68 8.02 -11.00
N ALA A 70 24.08 8.79 -10.08
CA ALA A 70 23.71 10.21 -10.28
C ALA A 70 24.48 11.15 -9.34
N GLY A 71 25.81 10.99 -9.24
CA GLY A 71 26.65 11.79 -8.36
C GLY A 71 26.57 13.30 -8.58
N GLU A 72 26.11 13.75 -9.75
CA GLU A 72 25.86 15.14 -10.05
C GLU A 72 24.74 15.75 -9.19
N PHE A 73 23.78 14.99 -8.70
CA PHE A 73 22.73 15.49 -7.81
C PHE A 73 23.27 16.05 -6.48
N LEU A 74 24.42 15.57 -6.03
CA LEU A 74 25.06 16.08 -4.82
C LEU A 74 25.66 17.47 -4.98
N ARG A 75 25.85 17.92 -6.23
CA ARG A 75 26.37 19.24 -6.59
C ARG A 75 25.31 20.18 -7.15
N ASP A 76 24.13 19.67 -7.47
CA ASP A 76 23.00 20.47 -7.96
C ASP A 76 22.35 21.19 -6.77
N ALA A 77 22.35 22.51 -6.77
CA ALA A 77 21.77 23.32 -5.70
C ALA A 77 20.27 23.05 -5.45
N ARG A 78 19.57 22.48 -6.44
CA ARG A 78 18.17 22.08 -6.30
C ARG A 78 17.98 20.83 -5.45
N PHE A 79 19.03 19.94 -5.36
CA PHE A 79 18.90 18.60 -4.81
C PHE A 79 19.93 18.25 -3.74
N ASN A 80 20.97 19.03 -3.59
CA ASN A 80 22.09 18.74 -2.67
C ASN A 80 21.70 18.72 -1.18
N GLU A 81 20.67 19.47 -0.80
CA GLU A 81 20.17 19.53 0.57
C GLU A 81 18.71 19.11 0.68
N ARG A 82 18.30 18.59 1.84
CA ARG A 82 16.93 18.11 2.06
C ARG A 82 15.89 19.20 1.82
N LEU A 83 16.09 20.40 2.32
CA LEU A 83 15.12 21.50 2.13
C LEU A 83 15.03 21.93 0.66
N SER A 84 16.17 21.91 -0.06
CA SER A 84 16.20 22.18 -1.50
C SER A 84 15.41 21.10 -2.27
N ARG A 85 15.57 19.81 -1.92
CA ARG A 85 14.77 18.72 -2.50
C ARG A 85 13.27 18.86 -2.24
N ILE A 86 12.87 19.27 -1.05
CA ILE A 86 11.47 19.55 -0.71
C ILE A 86 10.93 20.71 -1.54
N ALA A 87 11.69 21.81 -1.68
CA ALA A 87 11.31 22.96 -2.47
C ALA A 87 11.18 22.62 -3.98
N ASN A 88 12.06 21.73 -4.48
CA ASN A 88 12.11 21.31 -5.89
C ASN A 88 11.54 19.89 -6.09
N TYR A 89 10.53 19.49 -5.30
CA TYR A 89 9.99 18.13 -5.26
C TYR A 89 9.54 17.64 -6.64
N GLU A 90 8.83 18.45 -7.40
CA GLU A 90 8.33 18.11 -8.74
C GLU A 90 9.50 17.93 -9.73
N ALA A 91 10.44 18.86 -9.73
CA ALA A 91 11.61 18.79 -10.61
C ALA A 91 12.48 17.56 -10.30
N LEU A 92 12.63 17.20 -9.04
CA LEU A 92 13.31 15.95 -8.66
C LEU A 92 12.51 14.72 -9.12
N GLY A 93 11.18 14.75 -8.97
CA GLY A 93 10.30 13.68 -9.42
C GLY A 93 10.43 13.41 -10.93
N GLU A 94 10.49 14.45 -11.76
CA GLU A 94 10.71 14.32 -13.19
C GLU A 94 12.09 13.74 -13.55
N GLU A 95 13.13 14.16 -12.83
CA GLU A 95 14.48 13.61 -12.99
C GLU A 95 14.54 12.12 -12.61
N LEU A 96 13.89 11.75 -11.52
CA LEU A 96 13.80 10.36 -11.06
C LEU A 96 13.02 9.50 -12.05
N ASP A 97 11.84 9.96 -12.52
CA ASP A 97 11.01 9.20 -13.48
C ASP A 97 11.77 8.91 -14.79
N ARG A 98 12.48 9.92 -15.34
CA ARG A 98 13.33 9.72 -16.52
C ARG A 98 14.41 8.64 -16.33
N ARG A 99 14.97 8.52 -15.13
CA ARG A 99 16.02 7.54 -14.82
C ARG A 99 15.44 6.16 -14.57
N PHE A 100 14.31 6.09 -13.86
CA PHE A 100 13.64 4.84 -13.55
C PHE A 100 13.14 4.13 -14.81
N ARG A 101 12.77 4.86 -15.86
CA ARG A 101 12.42 4.31 -17.18
C ARG A 101 13.58 3.61 -17.93
N ARG A 102 14.79 3.64 -17.42
CA ARG A 102 15.95 3.01 -18.05
C ARG A 102 16.15 1.53 -17.69
N ARG A 103 15.46 1.03 -16.66
CA ARG A 103 15.61 -0.33 -16.15
C ARG A 103 14.25 -0.91 -15.78
N SER A 104 14.16 -2.26 -15.78
CA SER A 104 12.97 -2.96 -15.30
C SER A 104 12.77 -2.80 -13.78
N GLN A 105 11.56 -3.07 -13.31
CA GLN A 105 11.23 -3.05 -11.89
C GLN A 105 12.16 -3.99 -11.09
N ALA A 106 12.39 -5.21 -11.57
CA ALA A 106 13.27 -6.17 -10.90
C ALA A 106 14.71 -5.64 -10.75
N GLN A 107 15.28 -5.07 -11.81
CA GLN A 107 16.62 -4.48 -11.77
C GLN A 107 16.70 -3.30 -10.79
N TRP A 108 15.65 -2.49 -10.69
CA TRP A 108 15.59 -1.41 -9.71
C TRP A 108 15.47 -1.93 -8.29
N CYS A 109 14.64 -2.95 -8.03
CA CYS A 109 14.53 -3.59 -6.71
C CYS A 109 15.90 -4.06 -6.21
N GLU A 110 16.66 -4.77 -7.04
CA GLU A 110 18.02 -5.22 -6.70
C GLU A 110 18.96 -4.04 -6.38
N ARG A 111 18.96 -3.00 -7.21
CA ARG A 111 19.84 -1.84 -7.01
C ARG A 111 19.48 -1.02 -5.78
N LEU A 112 18.19 -0.81 -5.54
CA LEU A 112 17.71 -0.05 -4.38
C LEU A 112 18.01 -0.81 -3.08
N GLN A 113 17.78 -2.13 -3.07
CA GLN A 113 18.12 -2.99 -1.95
C GLN A 113 19.63 -3.00 -1.66
N ALA A 114 20.47 -3.12 -2.68
CA ALA A 114 21.93 -3.10 -2.52
C ALA A 114 22.49 -1.79 -1.99
N ASN A 115 21.72 -0.69 -2.04
CA ASN A 115 22.10 0.62 -1.56
C ASN A 115 21.27 1.11 -0.36
N ASP A 116 20.57 0.24 0.33
CA ASP A 116 19.77 0.52 1.54
C ASP A 116 18.75 1.66 1.32
N VAL A 117 18.13 1.72 0.15
CA VAL A 117 17.08 2.69 -0.16
C VAL A 117 15.72 2.08 0.17
N PRO A 118 14.87 2.72 0.98
CA PRO A 118 13.51 2.24 1.24
C PRO A 118 12.65 2.30 -0.03
N PHE A 119 12.13 1.16 -0.46
CA PHE A 119 11.26 1.04 -1.63
C PHE A 119 10.25 -0.10 -1.47
N ALA A 120 9.23 -0.07 -2.30
CA ALA A 120 8.32 -1.20 -2.51
C ALA A 120 7.88 -1.25 -3.98
N PRO A 121 7.86 -2.43 -4.63
CA PRO A 121 7.16 -2.60 -5.89
C PRO A 121 5.65 -2.36 -5.67
N ILE A 122 4.99 -1.70 -6.61
CA ILE A 122 3.54 -1.57 -6.60
C ILE A 122 2.99 -2.68 -7.49
N ASN A 123 2.31 -3.61 -6.85
CA ASN A 123 1.78 -4.81 -7.48
C ASN A 123 0.29 -4.63 -7.80
N GLY A 124 -0.15 -5.16 -8.94
CA GLY A 124 -1.56 -5.41 -9.22
C GLY A 124 -2.11 -6.56 -8.36
N ILE A 125 -3.42 -6.71 -8.30
CA ILE A 125 -4.07 -7.77 -7.50
C ILE A 125 -3.65 -9.16 -7.98
N ASP A 126 -3.45 -9.35 -9.26
CA ASP A 126 -2.93 -10.57 -9.90
C ASP A 126 -1.56 -10.97 -9.34
N ALA A 127 -0.64 -10.01 -9.20
CA ALA A 127 0.67 -10.25 -8.61
C ALA A 127 0.62 -10.43 -7.08
N VAL A 128 -0.33 -9.78 -6.40
CA VAL A 128 -0.51 -9.90 -4.94
C VAL A 128 -0.91 -11.31 -4.55
N VAL A 129 -1.78 -11.97 -5.32
CA VAL A 129 -2.21 -13.35 -4.99
C VAL A 129 -1.07 -14.37 -5.13
N GLU A 130 -0.06 -14.07 -5.92
CA GLU A 130 1.14 -14.91 -6.12
C GLU A 130 2.29 -14.54 -5.17
N ASP A 131 2.10 -13.52 -4.33
CA ASP A 131 3.15 -13.05 -3.41
C ASP A 131 3.44 -14.11 -2.33
N PRO A 132 4.71 -14.49 -2.10
CA PRO A 132 5.08 -15.49 -1.10
C PRO A 132 4.60 -15.17 0.31
N GLN A 133 4.54 -13.89 0.68
CA GLN A 133 4.04 -13.45 2.00
C GLN A 133 2.52 -13.63 2.09
N VAL A 134 1.78 -13.38 1.02
CA VAL A 134 0.33 -13.63 0.95
C VAL A 134 0.05 -15.14 1.09
N GLY A 135 0.85 -15.97 0.41
CA GLY A 135 0.81 -17.41 0.55
C GLY A 135 1.14 -17.88 1.98
N HIS A 136 2.23 -17.36 2.57
CA HIS A 136 2.62 -17.67 3.96
C HIS A 136 1.53 -17.30 4.98
N LEU A 137 0.89 -16.15 4.80
CA LEU A 137 -0.20 -15.72 5.67
C LEU A 137 -1.49 -16.55 5.46
N GLY A 138 -1.60 -17.31 4.37
CA GLY A 138 -2.84 -18.00 3.99
C GLY A 138 -3.99 -17.02 3.80
N LEU A 139 -3.72 -15.90 3.11
CA LEU A 139 -4.70 -14.82 2.96
C LEU A 139 -5.85 -15.21 2.02
N ILE A 140 -5.55 -16.05 1.04
CA ILE A 140 -6.53 -16.54 0.06
C ILE A 140 -7.02 -17.91 0.51
N VAL A 141 -8.34 -18.04 0.69
CA VAL A 141 -9.00 -19.24 1.20
C VAL A 141 -10.10 -19.71 0.28
N PRO A 142 -10.46 -21.02 0.31
CA PRO A 142 -11.56 -21.55 -0.48
C PRO A 142 -12.90 -21.00 0.00
N VAL A 143 -13.86 -20.91 -0.91
CA VAL A 143 -15.26 -20.59 -0.63
C VAL A 143 -16.05 -21.91 -0.55
N ASN A 144 -16.51 -22.28 0.65
CA ASN A 144 -17.31 -23.46 0.89
C ASN A 144 -18.77 -23.26 0.44
N GLY A 145 -19.38 -24.29 -0.15
CA GLY A 145 -20.78 -24.26 -0.58
C GLY A 145 -21.03 -23.49 -1.89
N ALA A 146 -20.00 -23.09 -2.61
CA ALA A 146 -20.15 -22.50 -3.93
C ALA A 146 -20.62 -23.57 -4.94
N GLN A 147 -21.68 -23.28 -5.70
CA GLN A 147 -22.21 -24.19 -6.73
C GLN A 147 -21.21 -24.47 -7.86
N GLN A 148 -20.25 -23.60 -8.06
CA GLN A 148 -19.12 -23.80 -8.96
C GLN A 148 -17.85 -23.94 -8.11
N GLY A 149 -17.26 -25.13 -8.10
CA GLY A 149 -16.03 -25.41 -7.38
C GLY A 149 -14.87 -24.47 -7.76
N GLY A 150 -13.92 -24.30 -6.86
CA GLY A 150 -12.69 -23.55 -7.11
C GLY A 150 -12.77 -22.04 -6.88
N ARG A 151 -13.86 -21.49 -6.33
CA ARG A 151 -13.93 -20.08 -5.92
C ARG A 151 -13.04 -19.83 -4.71
N GLN A 152 -12.36 -18.70 -4.76
CA GLN A 152 -11.48 -18.22 -3.68
C GLN A 152 -11.98 -16.86 -3.17
N ALA A 153 -11.65 -16.55 -1.94
CA ALA A 153 -11.93 -15.26 -1.31
C ALA A 153 -10.77 -14.86 -0.41
N VAL A 154 -10.72 -13.57 -0.12
CA VAL A 154 -9.82 -13.04 0.91
C VAL A 154 -10.42 -13.37 2.28
N ARG A 155 -9.63 -14.01 3.11
CA ARG A 155 -9.99 -14.34 4.49
C ARG A 155 -10.16 -13.07 5.34
N PRO A 156 -11.09 -13.04 6.32
CA PRO A 156 -11.15 -11.96 7.31
C PRO A 156 -9.81 -11.78 8.02
N ALA A 157 -9.41 -10.53 8.27
CA ALA A 157 -8.15 -10.21 8.95
C ALA A 157 -8.14 -10.56 10.45
N LEU A 158 -9.32 -10.84 11.01
CA LEU A 158 -9.49 -11.09 12.43
C LEU A 158 -9.03 -12.50 12.82
N GLN A 159 -8.45 -12.59 14.02
CA GLN A 159 -8.18 -13.83 14.73
C GLN A 159 -9.00 -13.83 16.02
N PHE A 160 -9.59 -15.00 16.35
CA PHE A 160 -10.24 -15.23 17.63
C PHE A 160 -9.49 -16.34 18.35
N ASP A 161 -9.04 -16.07 19.56
CA ASP A 161 -8.28 -17.02 20.40
C ASP A 161 -7.04 -17.63 19.69
N GLY A 162 -6.41 -16.83 18.82
CA GLY A 162 -5.26 -17.27 18.02
C GLY A 162 -5.61 -18.01 16.73
N GLU A 163 -6.89 -18.27 16.49
CA GLU A 163 -7.36 -18.98 15.29
C GLU A 163 -7.84 -18.03 14.20
N ARG A 164 -7.59 -18.41 12.96
CA ARG A 164 -8.04 -17.71 11.75
C ARG A 164 -9.00 -18.58 10.96
N ALA A 165 -9.99 -17.96 10.32
CA ALA A 165 -10.87 -18.65 9.39
C ALA A 165 -10.08 -19.36 8.29
N GLN A 166 -10.34 -20.66 8.08
CA GLN A 166 -9.67 -21.48 7.07
C GLN A 166 -10.42 -21.48 5.72
N ALA A 167 -11.70 -21.08 5.75
CA ALA A 167 -12.54 -20.93 4.58
C ALA A 167 -13.62 -19.87 4.85
N VAL A 168 -14.28 -19.43 3.80
CA VAL A 168 -15.46 -18.55 3.90
C VAL A 168 -16.66 -19.26 3.28
N SER A 169 -17.86 -18.98 3.77
CA SER A 169 -19.10 -19.50 3.20
C SER A 169 -19.47 -18.74 1.94
N ALA A 170 -20.05 -19.43 0.96
CA ALA A 170 -20.62 -18.77 -0.21
C ALA A 170 -21.77 -17.84 0.18
N ALA A 171 -21.97 -16.77 -0.59
CA ALA A 171 -23.17 -15.96 -0.47
C ALA A 171 -24.42 -16.82 -0.69
N PRO A 172 -25.47 -16.65 0.11
CA PRO A 172 -26.72 -17.40 -0.07
C PRO A 172 -27.39 -17.05 -1.40
N LEU A 173 -28.08 -18.01 -1.96
CA LEU A 173 -28.94 -17.77 -3.12
C LEU A 173 -30.18 -16.96 -2.72
N LEU A 174 -30.86 -16.40 -3.72
CA LEU A 174 -32.11 -15.67 -3.51
C LEU A 174 -33.11 -16.53 -2.74
N ASP A 175 -33.60 -16.03 -1.61
CA ASP A 175 -34.54 -16.69 -0.70
C ASP A 175 -34.08 -18.06 -0.12
N GLN A 176 -32.77 -18.38 -0.18
CA GLN A 176 -32.22 -19.66 0.29
C GLN A 176 -32.62 -19.98 1.74
N HIS A 177 -32.68 -18.97 2.59
CA HIS A 177 -33.04 -19.11 4.02
C HIS A 177 -34.46 -18.61 4.35
N GLY A 178 -35.22 -18.16 3.33
CA GLY A 178 -36.50 -17.50 3.53
C GLY A 178 -37.55 -18.37 4.23
N ALA A 179 -37.66 -19.64 3.88
CA ALA A 179 -38.58 -20.57 4.50
C ALA A 179 -38.27 -20.78 5.99
N ALA A 180 -36.98 -20.95 6.34
CA ALA A 180 -36.54 -21.14 7.73
C ALA A 180 -36.77 -19.87 8.57
N ILE A 181 -36.47 -18.70 8.02
CA ILE A 181 -36.68 -17.41 8.67
C ILE A 181 -38.18 -17.18 8.94
N ARG A 182 -39.03 -17.48 7.98
CA ARG A 182 -40.49 -17.33 8.15
C ARG A 182 -41.07 -18.31 9.17
N ALA A 183 -40.50 -19.51 9.32
CA ALA A 183 -40.99 -20.53 10.23
C ALA A 183 -40.53 -20.36 11.68
N GLY A 184 -39.33 -19.90 11.90
CA GLY A 184 -38.72 -19.92 13.25
C GLY A 184 -37.97 -18.61 13.65
N GLY A 185 -38.01 -17.58 12.82
CA GLY A 185 -37.20 -16.40 13.03
C GLY A 185 -35.71 -16.64 12.71
N TRP A 186 -34.91 -15.61 12.87
CA TRP A 186 -33.47 -15.66 12.64
C TRP A 186 -32.77 -16.41 13.81
N SER A 187 -32.61 -17.71 13.69
CA SER A 187 -31.69 -18.44 14.55
C SER A 187 -30.31 -18.43 13.92
N SER A 188 -29.30 -17.97 14.65
CA SER A 188 -27.90 -17.99 14.25
C SER A 188 -27.42 -19.43 14.10
N HIS A 189 -27.54 -19.97 12.90
CA HIS A 189 -26.79 -21.14 12.46
C HIS A 189 -25.55 -20.59 11.75
N GLY A 190 -24.50 -20.33 12.56
CA GLY A 190 -23.18 -19.96 12.12
C GLY A 190 -22.31 -21.14 11.83
#